data_83b74ae6718fb503d436d594611a5043
#
_entry.id   83b74ae6718fb503d436d594611a5043
#
_cell.length_a   1.000
_cell.length_b   1.000
_cell.length_c   1.000
_cell.angle_alpha   90.00
_cell.angle_beta   90.00
_cell.angle_gamma   90.00
#
_symmetry.space_group_name_H-M   'P 1'
#
loop_
_entity.id
_entity.type
_entity.pdbx_description
1 polymer ?
#
loop_
_entity_poly.entity_id
_entity_poly.type
_entity_poly.pdbx_seq_one_letter_code
_entity_poly.pdbx_strand_id
1 'polypeptide(L)'
;TTHSCQYAMAAILKAANEGRINILDGVREYAERAHAMKELFTKYGFEIVYDRDLEEPIADGFYFTIIYPGFTGGDLTKEILYYGISAIPLRDTGSKKQGLRACVSQTELNRMPELEERLKRFAADHTK
;
A
#
# COMPACT_ATOMS: atom_id res chain seq x y z
N THR A 1 -11.07 27.39 -4.91
CA THR A 1 -11.46 26.57 -3.74
C THR A 1 -12.84 27.01 -3.27
N THR A 2 -13.77 26.09 -3.09
CA THR A 2 -15.13 26.41 -2.67
C THR A 2 -15.15 26.86 -1.20
N HIS A 3 -15.94 27.88 -0.86
CA HIS A 3 -16.06 28.40 0.51
C HIS A 3 -16.53 27.32 1.50
N SER A 4 -17.48 26.47 1.10
CA SER A 4 -17.99 25.39 1.95
C SER A 4 -16.86 24.41 2.41
N CYS A 5 -15.93 24.04 1.50
CA CYS A 5 -14.79 23.19 1.86
C CYS A 5 -13.84 23.87 2.84
N GLN A 6 -13.64 25.19 2.70
CA GLN A 6 -12.79 25.94 3.62
C GLN A 6 -13.40 26.02 5.02
N TYR A 7 -14.71 26.25 5.13
CA TYR A 7 -15.40 26.26 6.43
C TYR A 7 -15.40 24.85 7.06
N ALA A 8 -15.63 23.80 6.27
CA ALA A 8 -15.55 22.42 6.76
C ALA A 8 -14.15 22.09 7.29
N MET A 9 -13.12 22.42 6.55
CA MET A 9 -11.73 22.20 6.97
C MET A 9 -11.40 23.00 8.26
N ALA A 10 -11.79 24.27 8.32
CA ALA A 10 -11.59 25.08 9.50
C ALA A 10 -12.30 24.50 10.74
N ALA A 11 -13.52 23.98 10.58
CA ALA A 11 -14.25 23.32 11.66
C ALA A 11 -13.57 22.04 12.14
N ILE A 12 -13.04 21.20 11.22
CA ILE A 12 -12.29 19.98 11.54
C ILE A 12 -11.00 20.33 12.31
N LEU A 13 -10.22 21.27 11.79
CA LEU A 13 -8.97 21.69 12.44
C LEU A 13 -9.22 22.29 13.83
N LYS A 14 -10.28 23.10 13.98
CA LYS A 14 -10.71 23.61 15.28
C LYS A 14 -11.08 22.49 16.24
N ALA A 15 -11.87 21.51 15.78
CA ALA A 15 -12.27 20.37 16.60
C ALA A 15 -11.07 19.51 17.03
N ALA A 16 -10.08 19.32 16.15
CA ALA A 16 -8.84 18.62 16.47
C ALA A 16 -8.01 19.39 17.51
N ASN A 17 -7.87 20.71 17.35
CA ASN A 17 -7.12 21.56 18.28
C ASN A 17 -7.78 21.62 19.66
N GLU A 18 -9.10 21.53 19.73
CA GLU A 18 -9.88 21.47 20.97
C GLU A 18 -9.95 20.05 21.58
N GLY A 19 -9.31 19.05 20.97
CA GLY A 19 -9.30 17.67 21.44
C GLY A 19 -10.63 16.92 21.27
N ARG A 20 -11.59 17.46 20.49
CA ARG A 20 -12.89 16.83 20.23
C ARG A 20 -12.81 15.70 19.19
N ILE A 21 -11.80 15.74 18.36
CA ILE A 21 -11.47 14.67 17.42
C ILE A 21 -9.96 14.41 17.45
N ASN A 22 -9.58 13.15 17.27
CA ASN A 22 -8.18 12.75 17.15
C ASN A 22 -7.92 12.22 15.74
N ILE A 23 -7.24 13.00 14.92
CA ILE A 23 -6.93 12.61 13.53
C ILE A 23 -5.95 11.41 13.49
N LEU A 24 -5.12 11.27 14.54
CA LEU A 24 -4.12 10.19 14.61
C LEU A 24 -4.73 8.80 14.78
N ASP A 25 -5.98 8.68 15.26
CA ASP A 25 -6.62 7.37 15.41
C ASP A 25 -6.82 6.70 14.06
N GLY A 26 -7.26 7.46 13.03
CA GLY A 26 -7.33 6.95 11.67
C GLY A 26 -5.95 6.62 11.07
N VAL A 27 -4.93 7.42 11.39
CA VAL A 27 -3.55 7.17 10.93
C VAL A 27 -3.00 5.86 11.50
N ARG A 28 -3.27 5.56 12.76
CA ARG A 28 -2.83 4.30 13.40
C ARG A 28 -3.44 3.08 12.72
N GLU A 29 -4.71 3.11 12.43
CA GLU A 29 -5.39 2.01 11.72
C GLU A 29 -4.75 1.73 10.36
N TYR A 30 -4.45 2.76 9.58
CA TYR A 30 -3.76 2.59 8.30
C TYR A 30 -2.32 2.11 8.46
N ALA A 31 -1.63 2.55 9.50
CA ALA A 31 -0.28 2.07 9.81
C ALA A 31 -0.26 0.57 10.12
N GLU A 32 -1.21 0.07 10.90
CA GLU A 32 -1.36 -1.36 11.19
C GLU A 32 -1.64 -2.18 9.93
N ARG A 33 -2.54 -1.70 9.07
CA ARG A 33 -2.83 -2.34 7.78
C ARG A 33 -1.61 -2.35 6.86
N ALA A 34 -0.88 -1.23 6.77
CA ALA A 34 0.32 -1.11 5.96
C ALA A 34 1.42 -2.08 6.43
N HIS A 35 1.63 -2.16 7.73
CA HIS A 35 2.60 -3.06 8.33
C HIS A 35 2.28 -4.53 8.01
N ALA A 36 1.06 -4.97 8.28
CA ALA A 36 0.61 -6.32 7.98
C ALA A 36 0.73 -6.68 6.48
N MET A 37 0.33 -5.77 5.59
CA MET A 37 0.45 -5.99 4.15
C MET A 37 1.91 -6.08 3.71
N LYS A 38 2.79 -5.19 4.18
CA LYS A 38 4.22 -5.21 3.85
C LYS A 38 4.89 -6.50 4.30
N GLU A 39 4.58 -6.97 5.51
CA GLU A 39 5.08 -8.24 6.01
C GLU A 39 4.66 -9.41 5.11
N LEU A 40 3.40 -9.45 4.67
CA LEU A 40 2.91 -10.51 3.78
C LEU A 40 3.62 -10.46 2.42
N PHE A 41 3.69 -9.32 1.79
CA PHE A 41 4.38 -9.20 0.49
C PHE A 41 5.85 -9.61 0.60
N THR A 42 6.56 -9.14 1.63
CA THR A 42 7.99 -9.49 1.85
C THR A 42 8.18 -10.98 2.14
N LYS A 43 7.30 -11.57 2.95
CA LYS A 43 7.29 -13.01 3.26
C LYS A 43 7.21 -13.87 2.01
N TYR A 44 6.49 -13.42 0.99
CA TYR A 44 6.30 -14.15 -0.28
C TYR A 44 7.17 -13.64 -1.43
N GLY A 45 8.32 -13.03 -1.11
CA GLY A 45 9.38 -12.74 -2.06
C GLY A 45 9.30 -11.39 -2.77
N PHE A 46 8.35 -10.53 -2.42
CA PHE A 46 8.34 -9.15 -2.91
C PHE A 46 9.32 -8.28 -2.12
N GLU A 47 9.85 -7.27 -2.76
CA GLU A 47 10.66 -6.23 -2.14
C GLU A 47 9.91 -4.90 -2.13
N ILE A 48 9.99 -4.18 -1.00
CA ILE A 48 9.50 -2.81 -0.90
C ILE A 48 10.51 -1.90 -1.62
N VAL A 49 10.02 -1.00 -2.46
CA VAL A 49 10.85 -0.04 -3.17
C VAL A 49 10.36 1.37 -2.90
N TYR A 50 11.27 2.35 -3.01
CA TYR A 50 10.99 3.76 -2.69
C TYR A 50 10.52 3.94 -1.23
N ASP A 51 11.14 3.23 -0.31
CA ASP A 51 10.83 3.25 1.12
C ASP A 51 11.72 4.22 1.92
N ARG A 52 12.72 4.83 1.26
CA ARG A 52 13.66 5.76 1.87
C ARG A 52 13.87 7.01 1.00
N ASP A 53 14.09 8.13 1.69
CA ASP A 53 14.67 9.34 1.15
C ASP A 53 16.06 9.51 1.78
N LEU A 54 17.11 9.30 0.96
CA LEU A 54 18.48 9.13 1.46
C LEU A 54 18.54 8.01 2.52
N GLU A 55 18.88 8.33 3.76
CA GLU A 55 18.98 7.38 4.86
C GLU A 55 17.70 7.29 5.71
N GLU A 56 16.77 8.21 5.51
CA GLU A 56 15.54 8.29 6.31
C GLU A 56 14.42 7.45 5.70
N PRO A 57 13.65 6.70 6.51
CA PRO A 57 12.47 6.01 6.02
C PRO A 57 11.38 7.00 5.63
N ILE A 58 10.75 6.78 4.49
CA ILE A 58 9.61 7.58 4.05
C ILE A 58 8.38 7.18 4.85
N ALA A 59 7.62 8.16 5.32
CA ALA A 59 6.32 7.91 5.94
C ALA A 59 5.35 7.29 4.92
N ASP A 60 4.69 6.22 5.35
CA ASP A 60 3.65 5.59 4.55
C ASP A 60 2.37 6.44 4.54
N GLY A 61 1.70 6.44 3.39
CA GLY A 61 0.35 6.94 3.28
C GLY A 61 -0.62 5.78 3.03
N PHE A 62 -1.55 5.97 2.08
CA PHE A 62 -2.46 4.93 1.65
C PHE A 62 -1.83 3.90 0.70
N TYR A 63 -0.58 4.10 0.30
CA TYR A 63 0.09 3.32 -0.73
C TYR A 63 1.53 3.02 -0.36
N PHE A 64 1.99 1.85 -0.75
CA PHE A 64 3.41 1.53 -0.82
C PHE A 64 3.70 0.82 -2.14
N THR A 65 4.97 0.70 -2.48
CA THR A 65 5.41 0.21 -3.79
C THR A 65 6.27 -1.02 -3.64
N ILE A 66 6.03 -2.00 -4.49
CA ILE A 66 6.66 -3.32 -4.46
C ILE A 66 7.14 -3.75 -5.84
N ILE A 67 8.19 -4.54 -5.85
CA ILE A 67 8.65 -5.30 -7.01
C ILE A 67 8.73 -6.78 -6.65
N TYR A 68 8.74 -7.65 -7.66
CA TYR A 68 9.10 -9.06 -7.48
C TYR A 68 10.43 -9.33 -8.17
N PRO A 69 11.53 -9.56 -7.41
CA PRO A 69 12.86 -9.75 -7.97
C PRO A 69 12.92 -10.95 -8.91
N GLY A 70 13.65 -10.78 -10.01
CA GLY A 70 13.80 -11.86 -10.99
C GLY A 70 12.56 -12.16 -11.84
N PHE A 71 11.46 -11.43 -11.67
CA PHE A 71 10.32 -11.54 -12.57
C PHE A 71 10.66 -10.93 -13.92
N THR A 72 10.86 -11.78 -14.92
CA THR A 72 11.23 -11.40 -16.30
C THR A 72 10.16 -11.79 -17.32
N GLY A 73 9.12 -12.50 -16.88
CA GLY A 73 8.15 -13.17 -17.73
C GLY A 73 6.90 -12.37 -18.07
N GLY A 74 7.01 -11.08 -18.38
CA GLY A 74 5.86 -10.32 -18.81
C GLY A 74 5.45 -9.20 -17.85
N ASP A 75 4.15 -8.88 -17.83
CA ASP A 75 3.61 -7.80 -17.02
C ASP A 75 3.19 -8.35 -15.64
N LEU A 76 3.95 -7.99 -14.60
CA LEU A 76 3.65 -8.40 -13.22
C LEU A 76 2.22 -8.05 -12.80
N THR A 77 1.67 -6.93 -13.33
CA THR A 77 0.29 -6.52 -13.04
C THR A 77 -0.73 -7.53 -13.58
N LYS A 78 -0.50 -8.04 -14.79
CA LYS A 78 -1.37 -9.08 -15.39
C LYS A 78 -1.22 -10.40 -14.65
N GLU A 79 0.01 -10.76 -14.34
CA GLU A 79 0.30 -12.03 -13.67
C GLU A 79 -0.38 -12.11 -12.30
N ILE A 80 -0.23 -11.09 -11.46
CA ILE A 80 -0.80 -11.11 -10.11
C ILE A 80 -2.35 -11.08 -10.11
N LEU A 81 -2.97 -10.62 -11.19
CA LEU A 81 -4.44 -10.66 -11.36
C LEU A 81 -4.97 -12.10 -11.43
N TYR A 82 -4.22 -13.06 -12.00
CA TYR A 82 -4.62 -14.47 -12.02
C TYR A 82 -4.74 -15.07 -10.61
N TYR A 83 -4.05 -14.47 -9.64
CA TYR A 83 -4.14 -14.84 -8.22
C TYR A 83 -5.17 -14.00 -7.46
N GLY A 84 -5.93 -13.15 -8.18
CA GLY A 84 -6.99 -12.33 -7.60
C GLY A 84 -6.49 -11.09 -6.85
N ILE A 85 -5.25 -10.65 -7.08
CA ILE A 85 -4.70 -9.42 -6.50
C ILE A 85 -4.69 -8.33 -7.57
N SER A 86 -5.38 -7.22 -7.31
CA SER A 86 -5.40 -6.05 -8.18
C SER A 86 -4.54 -4.94 -7.60
N ALA A 87 -3.62 -4.41 -8.41
CA ALA A 87 -2.75 -3.29 -8.03
C ALA A 87 -2.45 -2.43 -9.26
N ILE A 88 -2.00 -1.20 -9.02
CA ILE A 88 -1.65 -0.27 -10.10
C ILE A 88 -0.19 -0.49 -10.50
N PRO A 89 0.13 -0.64 -11.79
CA PRO A 89 1.52 -0.80 -12.22
C PRO A 89 2.32 0.48 -11.95
N LEU A 90 3.57 0.33 -11.50
CA LEU A 90 4.44 1.47 -11.18
C LEU A 90 4.72 2.37 -12.38
N ARG A 91 4.72 1.85 -13.59
CA ARG A 91 4.86 2.67 -14.81
C ARG A 91 3.81 3.77 -14.92
N ASP A 92 2.57 3.50 -14.46
CA ASP A 92 1.48 4.47 -14.51
C ASP A 92 1.65 5.60 -13.46
N THR A 93 2.58 5.42 -12.52
CA THR A 93 2.99 6.42 -11.53
C THR A 93 4.28 7.14 -11.88
N GLY A 94 4.81 6.91 -13.10
CA GLY A 94 6.05 7.54 -13.58
C GLY A 94 7.34 6.81 -13.23
N SER A 95 7.28 5.65 -12.59
CA SER A 95 8.45 4.84 -12.28
C SER A 95 8.98 4.09 -13.51
N LYS A 96 10.31 3.94 -13.59
CA LYS A 96 10.98 3.07 -14.56
C LYS A 96 11.07 1.62 -14.09
N LYS A 97 10.80 1.35 -12.81
CA LYS A 97 10.82 -0.01 -12.26
C LYS A 97 9.54 -0.76 -12.65
N GLN A 98 9.72 -2.04 -13.00
CA GLN A 98 8.58 -2.94 -13.16
C GLN A 98 8.11 -3.41 -11.79
N GLY A 99 6.95 -2.98 -11.39
CA GLY A 99 6.40 -3.27 -10.07
C GLY A 99 4.98 -2.76 -9.92
N LEU A 100 4.51 -2.77 -8.69
CA LEU A 100 3.12 -2.50 -8.33
C LEU A 100 3.03 -1.44 -7.23
N ARG A 101 1.98 -0.65 -7.26
CA ARG A 101 1.56 0.19 -6.15
C ARG A 101 0.40 -0.49 -5.41
N ALA A 102 0.67 -0.96 -4.20
CA ALA A 102 -0.34 -1.56 -3.33
C ALA A 102 -1.14 -0.47 -2.60
N CYS A 103 -2.44 -0.71 -2.40
CA CYS A 103 -3.34 0.19 -1.71
C CYS A 103 -3.74 -0.38 -0.36
N VAL A 104 -3.38 0.32 0.71
CA VAL A 104 -3.66 -0.08 2.09
C VAL A 104 -5.11 0.22 2.48
N SER A 105 -5.66 1.34 1.99
CA SER A 105 -6.97 1.84 2.44
C SER A 105 -8.15 0.96 2.03
N GLN A 106 -7.97 0.09 1.02
CA GLN A 106 -9.03 -0.77 0.50
C GLN A 106 -8.99 -2.21 1.05
N THR A 107 -8.00 -2.52 1.89
CA THR A 107 -7.83 -3.87 2.44
C THR A 107 -7.84 -3.82 3.95
N GLU A 108 -8.90 -4.33 4.56
CA GLU A 108 -9.04 -4.42 6.01
C GLU A 108 -8.20 -5.56 6.59
N LEU A 109 -7.85 -5.48 7.89
CA LEU A 109 -7.04 -6.49 8.58
C LEU A 109 -7.66 -7.89 8.54
N ASN A 110 -8.98 -7.99 8.58
CA ASN A 110 -9.69 -9.27 8.49
C ASN A 110 -9.53 -9.96 7.12
N ARG A 111 -9.07 -9.25 6.10
CA ARG A 111 -8.80 -9.78 4.75
C ARG A 111 -7.33 -10.19 4.54
N MET A 112 -6.46 -9.97 5.52
CA MET A 112 -5.04 -10.37 5.41
C MET A 112 -4.84 -11.87 5.19
N PRO A 113 -5.62 -12.79 5.82
CA PRO A 113 -5.50 -14.21 5.53
C PRO A 113 -5.83 -14.58 4.07
N GLU A 114 -6.81 -13.89 3.46
CA GLU A 114 -7.14 -14.07 2.04
C GLU A 114 -6.00 -13.59 1.14
N LEU A 115 -5.42 -12.44 1.45
CA LEU A 115 -4.26 -11.91 0.73
C LEU A 115 -3.06 -12.87 0.85
N GLU A 116 -2.81 -13.39 2.04
CA GLU A 116 -1.73 -14.36 2.30
C GLU A 116 -1.86 -15.61 1.44
N GLU A 117 -3.05 -16.21 1.37
CA GLU A 117 -3.28 -17.40 0.56
C GLU A 117 -3.04 -17.14 -0.95
N ARG A 118 -3.42 -15.97 -1.43
CA ARG A 118 -3.18 -15.55 -2.81
C ARG A 118 -1.70 -15.35 -3.10
N LEU A 119 -0.96 -14.69 -2.22
CA LEU A 119 0.48 -14.49 -2.34
C LEU A 119 1.26 -15.81 -2.25
N LYS A 120 0.82 -16.72 -1.39
CA LYS A 120 1.41 -18.06 -1.27
C LYS A 120 1.31 -18.83 -2.58
N ARG A 121 0.16 -18.81 -3.25
CA ARG A 121 -0.02 -19.45 -4.56
C ARG A 121 0.86 -18.80 -5.62
N PHE A 122 0.88 -17.46 -5.66
CA PHE A 122 1.75 -16.72 -6.57
C PHE A 122 3.22 -17.11 -6.37
N ALA A 123 3.72 -17.10 -5.13
CA ALA A 123 5.10 -17.46 -4.82
C ALA A 123 5.43 -18.91 -5.21
N ALA A 124 4.53 -19.86 -4.96
CA ALA A 124 4.74 -21.27 -5.31
C ALA A 124 4.97 -21.47 -6.82
N ASP A 125 4.31 -20.69 -7.66
CA ASP A 125 4.41 -20.80 -9.12
C ASP A 125 5.62 -20.00 -9.68
N HIS A 126 6.20 -19.06 -8.92
CA HIS A 126 7.25 -18.16 -9.38
C HIS A 126 8.58 -18.29 -8.62
N THR A 127 8.63 -19.05 -7.54
CA THR A 127 9.90 -19.34 -6.85
C THR A 127 10.67 -20.40 -7.65
N LYS A 128 11.84 -20.02 -8.17
CA LYS A 128 12.77 -20.95 -8.82
C LYS A 128 13.73 -21.52 -7.79
#